data_9db9819d8a779398d1cad2259f14c7a5
#
_entry.id   9db9819d8a779398d1cad2259f14c7a5
#
_cell.length_a   1.000
_cell.length_b   1.000
_cell.length_c   1.000
_cell.angle_alpha   90.00
_cell.angle_beta   90.00
_cell.angle_gamma   90.00
#
_symmetry.space_group_name_H-M   'P 1'
#
loop_
_entity.id
_entity.type
_entity.pdbx_description
1 polymer ?
#
loop_
_entity_poly.entity_id
_entity_poly.type
_entity_poly.pdbx_seq_one_letter_code
_entity_poly.pdbx_strand_id
1 'polypeptide(L)'
;MLAYRYLGWTLVVYGLGYVLAPIEPSIDIAPGSLWLWLASAAMCMAGLRVAPWLQRQWQPAVAHATFSLRQASQRLNLLAASGLLCTLIDRYALRGVPLDFDFFAARDVLEATAPTAIGVVGALLGALACFSLGLMVARATDGERLTSLDWAHSVAIFSVYVGISMGVGSRSTLLVAIISTMFSVIWLRKAWGRPLHLRYWLVPLAVLLLVAVISAALMLERLDLMGLDPMLSIEYSGYAYTVRPSSGTLLWLTEHSDSAPLLVAGFSLLQYVYHGLFEFSLFAQEPFVEHTGGSVTFWLPLKLLNVLQLNLGTVDFESIAGWREGIFTTFLGPLYLDFGGLLPVAAFLLFLALGLPAAALHRGRLALLPYCSVLCALCVLFPVVNLLDSASGAYPLVASMIVPWLGRRRGQVQCNEPTPDRWQAP
;
A
#
# COMPACT_ATOMS: atom_id res chain seq x y z
N MET A 1 3.31 -19.20 6.32
CA MET A 1 3.28 -17.99 5.50
C MET A 1 3.36 -16.76 6.39
N LEU A 2 4.22 -15.74 6.08
CA LEU A 2 4.42 -14.59 6.98
C LEU A 2 3.27 -13.58 6.93
N ALA A 3 2.63 -13.38 5.76
CA ALA A 3 1.62 -12.34 5.60
C ALA A 3 0.47 -12.41 6.63
N TYR A 4 -0.09 -13.59 6.92
CA TYR A 4 -1.16 -13.71 7.93
C TYR A 4 -0.70 -13.33 9.33
N ARG A 5 0.60 -13.58 9.66
CA ARG A 5 1.16 -13.19 10.97
C ARG A 5 1.29 -11.67 11.05
N TYR A 6 1.74 -11.02 9.97
CA TYR A 6 1.80 -9.56 9.92
C TYR A 6 0.43 -8.94 10.03
N LEU A 7 -0.59 -9.46 9.32
CA LEU A 7 -1.96 -9.00 9.48
C LEU A 7 -2.44 -9.14 10.94
N GLY A 8 -2.23 -10.32 11.56
CA GLY A 8 -2.59 -10.55 12.95
C GLY A 8 -1.86 -9.58 13.92
N TRP A 9 -0.55 -9.42 13.78
CA TRP A 9 0.21 -8.47 14.59
C TRP A 9 -0.22 -7.02 14.37
N THR A 10 -0.50 -6.64 13.13
CA THR A 10 -1.01 -5.29 12.82
C THR A 10 -2.32 -5.02 13.54
N LEU A 11 -3.26 -5.95 13.52
CA LEU A 11 -4.55 -5.80 14.22
C LEU A 11 -4.36 -5.68 15.73
N VAL A 12 -3.46 -6.47 16.33
CA VAL A 12 -3.13 -6.37 17.75
C VAL A 12 -2.48 -5.03 18.08
N VAL A 13 -1.48 -4.61 17.32
CA VAL A 13 -0.77 -3.33 17.53
C VAL A 13 -1.72 -2.15 17.34
N TYR A 14 -2.58 -2.20 16.31
CA TYR A 14 -3.58 -1.18 16.07
C TYR A 14 -4.58 -1.07 17.23
N GLY A 15 -5.12 -2.20 17.70
CA GLY A 15 -6.05 -2.22 18.83
C GLY A 15 -5.41 -1.73 20.13
N LEU A 16 -4.18 -2.18 20.44
CA LEU A 16 -3.44 -1.71 21.62
C LEU A 16 -3.11 -0.21 21.50
N GLY A 17 -2.67 0.21 20.32
CA GLY A 17 -2.38 1.61 20.06
C GLY A 17 -3.61 2.50 20.23
N TYR A 18 -4.79 2.04 19.78
CA TYR A 18 -6.05 2.75 20.01
C TYR A 18 -6.38 2.93 21.50
N VAL A 19 -6.25 1.86 22.28
CA VAL A 19 -6.51 1.91 23.75
C VAL A 19 -5.56 2.86 24.48
N LEU A 20 -4.32 2.98 24.00
CA LEU A 20 -3.29 3.83 24.61
C LEU A 20 -3.27 5.26 24.04
N ALA A 21 -3.89 5.48 22.90
CA ALA A 21 -3.91 6.78 22.26
C ALA A 21 -4.78 7.76 23.07
N PRO A 22 -4.37 9.03 23.21
CA PRO A 22 -5.11 10.04 23.93
C PRO A 22 -6.26 10.61 23.07
N ILE A 23 -7.09 9.73 22.54
CA ILE A 23 -8.23 10.01 21.67
C ILE A 23 -9.51 9.40 22.22
N GLU A 24 -10.62 9.99 21.87
CA GLU A 24 -11.97 9.54 22.22
C GLU A 24 -12.81 9.42 20.94
N PRO A 25 -13.70 8.41 20.85
CA PRO A 25 -14.66 8.34 19.76
C PRO A 25 -15.67 9.48 19.88
N SER A 26 -15.96 10.14 18.75
CA SER A 26 -17.03 11.15 18.66
C SER A 26 -18.38 10.50 18.32
N ILE A 27 -18.35 9.28 17.84
CA ILE A 27 -19.51 8.47 17.46
C ILE A 27 -19.38 7.08 18.06
N ASP A 28 -20.52 6.46 18.33
CA ASP A 28 -20.56 5.07 18.80
C ASP A 28 -20.39 4.10 17.62
N ILE A 29 -19.57 3.08 17.81
CA ILE A 29 -19.49 1.96 16.88
C ILE A 29 -20.67 1.03 17.12
N ALA A 30 -21.52 0.84 16.11
CA ALA A 30 -22.58 -0.15 16.20
C ALA A 30 -22.01 -1.57 16.42
N PRO A 31 -22.49 -2.34 17.40
CA PRO A 31 -21.96 -3.69 17.66
C PRO A 31 -21.97 -4.59 16.43
N GLY A 32 -23.03 -4.50 15.60
CA GLY A 32 -23.13 -5.26 14.35
C GLY A 32 -22.03 -4.93 13.35
N SER A 33 -21.67 -3.66 13.19
CA SER A 33 -20.60 -3.21 12.32
C SER A 33 -19.23 -3.69 12.81
N LEU A 34 -19.00 -3.64 14.12
CA LEU A 34 -17.77 -4.14 14.71
C LEU A 34 -17.61 -5.65 14.50
N TRP A 35 -18.68 -6.42 14.74
CA TRP A 35 -18.66 -7.86 14.49
C TRP A 35 -18.43 -8.19 13.01
N LEU A 36 -19.07 -7.45 12.10
CA LEU A 36 -18.86 -7.62 10.66
C LEU A 36 -17.41 -7.34 10.27
N TRP A 37 -16.82 -6.27 10.81
CA TRP A 37 -15.42 -5.93 10.59
C TRP A 37 -14.47 -7.01 11.13
N LEU A 38 -14.64 -7.45 12.38
CA LEU A 38 -13.82 -8.48 13.01
C LEU A 38 -13.94 -9.83 12.29
N ALA A 39 -15.16 -10.25 11.93
CA ALA A 39 -15.39 -11.48 11.17
C ALA A 39 -14.69 -11.41 9.81
N SER A 40 -14.77 -10.28 9.10
CA SER A 40 -14.13 -10.09 7.80
C SER A 40 -12.62 -10.08 7.91
N ALA A 41 -12.05 -9.44 8.93
CA ALA A 41 -10.61 -9.47 9.21
C ALA A 41 -10.12 -10.90 9.53
N ALA A 42 -10.90 -11.68 10.30
CA ALA A 42 -10.62 -13.10 10.57
C ALA A 42 -10.67 -13.92 9.27
N MET A 43 -11.62 -13.65 8.38
CA MET A 43 -11.72 -14.32 7.08
C MET A 43 -10.57 -13.96 6.14
N CYS A 44 -10.05 -12.72 6.16
CA CYS A 44 -8.81 -12.37 5.47
C CYS A 44 -7.63 -13.23 5.96
N MET A 45 -7.47 -13.35 7.27
CA MET A 45 -6.42 -14.20 7.85
C MET A 45 -6.60 -15.67 7.48
N ALA A 46 -7.83 -16.18 7.48
CA ALA A 46 -8.16 -17.55 7.07
C ALA A 46 -7.79 -17.78 5.59
N GLY A 47 -8.13 -16.86 4.69
CA GLY A 47 -7.76 -16.92 3.26
C GLY A 47 -6.25 -17.03 3.06
N LEU A 48 -5.47 -16.16 3.72
CA LEU A 48 -4.02 -16.20 3.69
C LEU A 48 -3.43 -17.50 4.28
N ARG A 49 -4.08 -18.09 5.27
CA ARG A 49 -3.66 -19.35 5.91
C ARG A 49 -3.96 -20.57 5.04
N VAL A 50 -5.08 -20.57 4.35
CA VAL A 50 -5.53 -21.67 3.46
C VAL A 50 -4.73 -21.69 2.14
N ALA A 51 -4.32 -20.53 1.60
CA ALA A 51 -3.63 -20.42 0.34
C ALA A 51 -2.41 -21.37 0.17
N PRO A 52 -1.48 -21.53 1.15
CA PRO A 52 -0.36 -22.47 1.03
C PRO A 52 -0.80 -23.94 0.96
N TRP A 53 -1.89 -24.30 1.62
CA TRP A 53 -2.44 -25.65 1.58
C TRP A 53 -3.01 -25.99 0.19
N LEU A 54 -3.85 -25.11 -0.37
CA LEU A 54 -4.37 -25.28 -1.73
C LEU A 54 -3.26 -25.32 -2.76
N GLN A 55 -2.26 -24.45 -2.65
CA GLN A 55 -1.15 -24.43 -3.58
C GLN A 55 -0.33 -25.74 -3.55
N ARG A 56 -0.21 -26.40 -2.39
CA ARG A 56 0.47 -27.69 -2.31
C ARG A 56 -0.25 -28.78 -3.09
N GLN A 57 -1.58 -28.73 -3.15
CA GLN A 57 -2.39 -29.71 -3.86
C GLN A 57 -2.38 -29.51 -5.37
N TRP A 58 -2.30 -28.24 -5.83
CA TRP A 58 -2.51 -27.90 -7.25
C TRP A 58 -1.22 -27.81 -8.08
N GLN A 59 -0.05 -27.75 -7.45
CA GLN A 59 1.20 -27.68 -8.19
C GLN A 59 2.07 -28.90 -7.93
N PRO A 60 2.12 -29.85 -8.90
CA PRO A 60 3.23 -30.81 -8.96
C PRO A 60 4.55 -30.06 -9.07
N ALA A 61 5.65 -30.72 -8.70
CA ALA A 61 6.99 -30.13 -8.77
C ALA A 61 7.29 -29.63 -10.18
N VAL A 62 6.99 -28.36 -10.44
CA VAL A 62 7.27 -27.75 -11.75
C VAL A 62 8.78 -27.47 -11.78
N ALA A 63 9.43 -27.95 -12.85
CA ALA A 63 10.82 -27.64 -13.14
C ALA A 63 11.09 -26.16 -12.95
N HIS A 64 12.03 -25.82 -12.05
CA HIS A 64 12.33 -24.45 -11.69
C HIS A 64 13.04 -23.77 -12.86
N ALA A 65 12.34 -22.87 -13.56
CA ALA A 65 13.02 -21.94 -14.45
C ALA A 65 14.04 -21.14 -13.62
N THR A 66 15.29 -21.12 -14.03
CA THR A 66 16.33 -20.35 -13.35
C THR A 66 15.98 -18.86 -13.40
N PHE A 67 15.86 -18.25 -12.22
CA PHE A 67 15.58 -16.82 -12.08
C PHE A 67 16.87 -16.07 -11.80
N SER A 68 17.17 -15.05 -12.59
CA SER A 68 18.34 -14.18 -12.40
C SER A 68 17.93 -12.86 -11.78
N LEU A 69 18.32 -12.63 -10.53
CA LEU A 69 18.11 -11.36 -9.83
C LEU A 69 18.74 -10.18 -10.57
N ARG A 70 19.94 -10.37 -11.15
CA ARG A 70 20.63 -9.34 -11.93
C ARG A 70 19.82 -8.91 -13.14
N GLN A 71 19.39 -9.88 -13.98
CA GLN A 71 18.58 -9.56 -15.16
C GLN A 71 17.23 -8.96 -14.79
N ALA A 72 16.59 -9.47 -13.72
CA ALA A 72 15.34 -8.92 -13.22
C ALA A 72 15.52 -7.45 -12.81
N SER A 73 16.54 -7.14 -12.00
CA SER A 73 16.83 -5.79 -11.55
C SER A 73 17.12 -4.83 -12.71
N GLN A 74 17.96 -5.23 -13.68
CA GLN A 74 18.30 -4.37 -14.82
C GLN A 74 17.09 -4.08 -15.71
N ARG A 75 16.30 -5.12 -16.06
CA ARG A 75 15.09 -4.94 -16.88
C ARG A 75 14.01 -4.18 -16.15
N LEU A 76 13.86 -4.41 -14.84
CA LEU A 76 12.95 -3.66 -14.00
C LEU A 76 13.29 -2.18 -14.00
N ASN A 77 14.55 -1.83 -13.77
CA ASN A 77 14.99 -0.44 -13.76
C ASN A 77 14.77 0.25 -15.11
N LEU A 78 15.02 -0.46 -16.22
CA LEU A 78 14.77 0.07 -17.57
C LEU A 78 13.27 0.34 -17.80
N LEU A 79 12.40 -0.63 -17.47
CA LEU A 79 10.94 -0.48 -17.61
C LEU A 79 10.40 0.58 -16.66
N ALA A 80 10.89 0.63 -15.42
CA ALA A 80 10.51 1.65 -14.46
C ALA A 80 10.87 3.05 -14.96
N ALA A 81 12.11 3.26 -15.46
CA ALA A 81 12.52 4.54 -16.01
C ALA A 81 11.66 4.96 -17.22
N SER A 82 11.37 4.02 -18.12
CA SER A 82 10.46 4.28 -19.26
C SER A 82 9.04 4.64 -18.77
N GLY A 83 8.53 3.93 -17.77
CA GLY A 83 7.22 4.21 -17.18
C GLY A 83 7.17 5.58 -16.49
N LEU A 84 8.22 5.94 -15.75
CA LEU A 84 8.31 7.26 -15.11
C LEU A 84 8.37 8.39 -16.16
N LEU A 85 9.13 8.19 -17.24
CA LEU A 85 9.16 9.14 -18.34
C LEU A 85 7.77 9.30 -18.99
N CYS A 86 7.08 8.21 -19.27
CA CYS A 86 5.69 8.26 -19.78
C CYS A 86 4.75 9.00 -18.81
N THR A 87 4.89 8.78 -17.50
CA THR A 87 4.10 9.47 -16.48
C THR A 87 4.39 10.98 -16.46
N LEU A 88 5.67 11.37 -16.60
CA LEU A 88 6.06 12.78 -16.69
C LEU A 88 5.49 13.44 -17.95
N ILE A 89 5.57 12.77 -19.10
CA ILE A 89 4.99 13.26 -20.35
C ILE A 89 3.48 13.42 -20.21
N ASP A 90 2.78 12.42 -19.67
CA ASP A 90 1.34 12.50 -19.46
C ASP A 90 0.95 13.68 -18.59
N ARG A 91 1.58 13.83 -17.43
CA ARG A 91 1.21 14.86 -16.45
C ARG A 91 1.55 16.26 -16.92
N TYR A 92 2.79 16.48 -17.31
CA TYR A 92 3.29 17.82 -17.56
C TYR A 92 3.12 18.28 -19.02
N ALA A 93 3.29 17.39 -20.01
CA ALA A 93 3.17 17.78 -21.40
C ALA A 93 1.76 17.62 -21.96
N LEU A 94 1.01 16.58 -21.56
CA LEU A 94 -0.32 16.30 -22.13
C LEU A 94 -1.45 16.86 -21.29
N ARG A 95 -1.33 16.83 -19.96
CA ARG A 95 -2.38 17.29 -19.03
C ARG A 95 -2.11 18.68 -18.45
N GLY A 96 -0.92 19.24 -18.65
CA GLY A 96 -0.59 20.60 -18.23
C GLY A 96 -0.50 20.81 -16.72
N VAL A 97 -0.12 19.77 -15.96
CA VAL A 97 0.10 19.91 -14.51
C VAL A 97 1.20 20.95 -14.27
N PRO A 98 0.99 21.94 -13.38
CA PRO A 98 1.98 22.96 -13.10
C PRO A 98 3.24 22.37 -12.42
N LEU A 99 4.39 23.00 -12.68
CA LEU A 99 5.69 22.59 -12.14
C LEU A 99 6.09 23.35 -10.85
N ASP A 100 5.20 24.18 -10.33
CA ASP A 100 5.44 25.07 -9.19
C ASP A 100 5.32 24.40 -7.83
N PHE A 101 5.16 23.07 -7.78
CA PHE A 101 4.91 22.29 -6.57
C PHE A 101 3.65 22.68 -5.79
N ASP A 102 2.71 23.37 -6.44
CA ASP A 102 1.36 23.53 -5.90
C ASP A 102 0.58 22.21 -6.01
N PHE A 103 0.51 21.52 -4.87
CA PHE A 103 -0.15 20.21 -4.79
C PHE A 103 -1.65 20.28 -5.06
N PHE A 104 -2.30 21.41 -4.75
CA PHE A 104 -3.74 21.61 -4.97
C PHE A 104 -4.01 21.82 -6.44
N ALA A 105 -3.31 22.78 -7.07
CA ALA A 105 -3.44 23.01 -8.50
C ALA A 105 -3.08 21.75 -9.32
N ALA A 106 -2.03 21.02 -8.92
CA ALA A 106 -1.67 19.77 -9.57
C ALA A 106 -2.76 18.71 -9.45
N ARG A 107 -3.41 18.60 -8.29
CA ARG A 107 -4.51 17.66 -8.05
C ARG A 107 -5.76 18.05 -8.81
N ASP A 108 -6.15 19.31 -8.78
CA ASP A 108 -7.32 19.83 -9.50
C ASP A 108 -7.21 19.56 -11.00
N VAL A 109 -6.03 19.81 -11.61
CA VAL A 109 -5.78 19.48 -13.01
C VAL A 109 -5.90 17.98 -13.26
N LEU A 110 -5.36 17.14 -12.35
CA LEU A 110 -5.42 15.69 -12.49
C LEU A 110 -6.83 15.11 -12.29
N GLU A 111 -7.68 15.73 -11.49
CA GLU A 111 -9.08 15.36 -11.31
C GLU A 111 -9.94 15.84 -12.48
N ALA A 112 -9.72 17.07 -12.96
CA ALA A 112 -10.45 17.63 -14.10
C ALA A 112 -10.12 17.00 -15.46
N THR A 113 -8.96 16.34 -15.60
CA THR A 113 -8.50 15.77 -16.87
C THR A 113 -8.44 14.24 -16.84
N ALA A 114 -9.04 13.58 -17.83
CA ALA A 114 -8.95 12.12 -17.94
C ALA A 114 -7.48 11.66 -18.15
N PRO A 115 -7.06 10.57 -17.51
CA PRO A 115 -5.74 10.01 -17.75
C PRO A 115 -5.63 9.47 -19.18
N THR A 116 -4.48 9.74 -19.83
CA THR A 116 -4.22 9.19 -21.17
C THR A 116 -3.79 7.71 -21.08
N ALA A 117 -3.86 6.99 -22.19
CA ALA A 117 -3.34 5.61 -22.25
C ALA A 117 -1.83 5.57 -21.89
N ILE A 118 -1.05 6.58 -22.31
CA ILE A 118 0.37 6.72 -21.98
C ILE A 118 0.53 6.88 -20.46
N GLY A 119 -0.32 7.69 -19.81
CA GLY A 119 -0.30 7.90 -18.37
C GLY A 119 -0.61 6.63 -17.58
N VAL A 120 -1.61 5.85 -18.02
CA VAL A 120 -1.98 4.58 -17.35
C VAL A 120 -0.88 3.54 -17.47
N VAL A 121 -0.33 3.35 -18.68
CA VAL A 121 0.80 2.44 -18.91
C VAL A 121 2.05 2.94 -18.17
N GLY A 122 2.29 4.25 -18.21
CA GLY A 122 3.38 4.91 -17.49
C GLY A 122 3.32 4.66 -15.99
N ALA A 123 2.14 4.85 -15.39
CA ALA A 123 1.92 4.60 -13.95
C ALA A 123 2.15 3.12 -13.58
N LEU A 124 1.68 2.18 -14.41
CA LEU A 124 1.88 0.75 -14.18
C LEU A 124 3.37 0.35 -14.25
N LEU A 125 4.08 0.78 -15.29
CA LEU A 125 5.50 0.49 -15.43
C LEU A 125 6.35 1.28 -14.43
N GLY A 126 6.00 2.53 -14.16
CA GLY A 126 6.65 3.38 -13.17
C GLY A 126 6.57 2.79 -11.76
N ALA A 127 5.47 2.10 -11.42
CA ALA A 127 5.32 1.43 -10.14
C ALA A 127 6.34 0.29 -9.90
N LEU A 128 6.99 -0.23 -10.95
CA LEU A 128 8.13 -1.15 -10.81
C LEU A 128 9.28 -0.51 -10.00
N ALA A 129 9.43 0.81 -10.04
CA ALA A 129 10.45 1.54 -9.27
C ALA A 129 10.36 1.28 -7.75
N CYS A 130 9.17 0.99 -7.24
CA CYS A 130 8.93 0.60 -5.85
C CYS A 130 9.82 -0.59 -5.41
N PHE A 131 10.20 -1.46 -6.33
CA PHE A 131 10.99 -2.67 -6.07
C PHE A 131 12.48 -2.52 -6.37
N SER A 132 12.90 -1.40 -6.94
CA SER A 132 14.28 -1.17 -7.39
C SER A 132 15.29 -1.38 -6.26
N LEU A 133 15.07 -0.72 -5.11
CA LEU A 133 15.94 -0.87 -3.94
C LEU A 133 15.85 -2.27 -3.31
N GLY A 134 14.65 -2.86 -3.24
CA GLY A 134 14.45 -4.20 -2.69
C GLY A 134 15.22 -5.26 -3.48
N LEU A 135 15.22 -5.21 -4.80
CA LEU A 135 15.99 -6.12 -5.65
C LEU A 135 17.50 -5.86 -5.58
N MET A 136 17.93 -4.61 -5.41
CA MET A 136 19.34 -4.31 -5.19
C MET A 136 19.86 -4.90 -3.89
N VAL A 137 19.12 -4.75 -2.80
CA VAL A 137 19.46 -5.38 -1.52
C VAL A 137 19.46 -6.91 -1.67
N ALA A 138 18.52 -7.48 -2.47
CA ALA A 138 18.50 -8.90 -2.78
C ALA A 138 19.80 -9.35 -3.43
N ARG A 139 20.27 -8.67 -4.48
CA ARG A 139 21.52 -8.96 -5.19
C ARG A 139 22.73 -8.88 -4.25
N ALA A 140 22.82 -7.80 -3.46
CA ALA A 140 23.89 -7.63 -2.47
C ALA A 140 23.92 -8.76 -1.43
N THR A 141 22.74 -9.20 -0.99
CA THR A 141 22.60 -10.27 0.00
C THR A 141 22.92 -11.65 -0.59
N ASP A 142 22.69 -11.84 -1.89
CA ASP A 142 23.08 -13.05 -2.65
C ASP A 142 24.60 -13.14 -2.89
N GLY A 143 25.36 -12.12 -2.47
CA GLY A 143 26.82 -12.07 -2.58
C GLY A 143 27.33 -11.46 -3.88
N GLU A 144 26.45 -10.86 -4.69
CA GLU A 144 26.86 -10.15 -5.91
C GLU A 144 27.61 -8.85 -5.51
N ARG A 145 28.76 -8.63 -6.12
CA ARG A 145 29.48 -7.35 -5.97
C ARG A 145 28.78 -6.29 -6.82
N LEU A 146 28.12 -5.36 -6.15
CA LEU A 146 27.44 -4.25 -6.77
C LEU A 146 28.38 -3.06 -6.93
N THR A 147 28.33 -2.41 -8.08
CA THR A 147 29.03 -1.16 -8.31
C THR A 147 28.28 0.02 -7.71
N SER A 148 28.98 1.13 -7.47
CA SER A 148 28.33 2.39 -7.07
C SER A 148 27.30 2.85 -8.10
N LEU A 149 27.53 2.56 -9.38
CA LEU A 149 26.60 2.89 -10.46
C LEU A 149 25.29 2.07 -10.38
N ASP A 150 25.36 0.78 -10.03
CA ASP A 150 24.17 -0.05 -9.79
C ASP A 150 23.29 0.57 -8.69
N TRP A 151 23.91 0.99 -7.57
CA TRP A 151 23.21 1.66 -6.47
C TRP A 151 22.64 3.01 -6.90
N ALA A 152 23.44 3.84 -7.56
CA ALA A 152 23.01 5.17 -8.01
C ALA A 152 21.80 5.09 -8.93
N HIS A 153 21.77 4.17 -9.90
CA HIS A 153 20.62 3.94 -10.77
C HIS A 153 19.37 3.57 -10.00
N SER A 154 19.48 2.60 -9.08
CA SER A 154 18.28 2.13 -8.35
C SER A 154 17.77 3.19 -7.37
N VAL A 155 18.67 3.93 -6.72
CA VAL A 155 18.30 5.06 -5.85
C VAL A 155 17.65 6.17 -6.67
N ALA A 156 18.22 6.54 -7.82
CA ALA A 156 17.67 7.60 -8.68
C ALA A 156 16.26 7.26 -9.16
N ILE A 157 16.03 6.03 -9.67
CA ILE A 157 14.72 5.58 -10.13
C ILE A 157 13.71 5.59 -8.99
N PHE A 158 14.08 5.08 -7.81
CA PHE A 158 13.24 5.09 -6.63
C PHE A 158 12.91 6.52 -6.19
N SER A 159 13.90 7.43 -6.16
CA SER A 159 13.71 8.83 -5.77
C SER A 159 12.81 9.59 -6.73
N VAL A 160 12.96 9.36 -8.05
CA VAL A 160 12.07 9.97 -9.06
C VAL A 160 10.64 9.48 -8.89
N TYR A 161 10.43 8.17 -8.65
CA TYR A 161 9.12 7.60 -8.39
C TYR A 161 8.44 8.23 -7.17
N VAL A 162 9.19 8.34 -6.07
CA VAL A 162 8.71 8.99 -4.84
C VAL A 162 8.44 10.47 -5.10
N GLY A 163 9.35 11.19 -5.77
CA GLY A 163 9.21 12.61 -6.07
C GLY A 163 7.97 12.92 -6.91
N ILE A 164 7.72 12.14 -7.97
CA ILE A 164 6.50 12.27 -8.79
C ILE A 164 5.23 12.04 -7.96
N SER A 165 5.27 11.10 -7.02
CA SER A 165 4.12 10.79 -6.16
C SER A 165 3.91 11.86 -5.08
N MET A 166 4.98 12.37 -4.51
CA MET A 166 4.94 13.48 -3.54
C MET A 166 4.46 14.77 -4.19
N GLY A 167 4.87 15.05 -5.44
CA GLY A 167 4.45 16.22 -6.22
C GLY A 167 2.95 16.32 -6.46
N VAL A 168 2.17 15.25 -6.25
CA VAL A 168 0.70 15.26 -6.25
C VAL A 168 0.12 14.96 -4.87
N GLY A 169 0.94 15.06 -3.82
CA GLY A 169 0.52 14.88 -2.44
C GLY A 169 0.26 13.44 -1.99
N SER A 170 0.66 12.42 -2.78
CA SER A 170 0.45 11.01 -2.44
C SER A 170 1.52 10.49 -1.46
N ARG A 171 1.23 10.57 -0.15
CA ARG A 171 2.11 10.04 0.91
C ARG A 171 2.03 8.51 1.01
N SER A 172 0.90 7.91 0.66
CA SER A 172 0.71 6.45 0.70
C SER A 172 1.66 5.71 -0.23
N THR A 173 2.01 6.28 -1.39
CA THR A 173 3.01 5.70 -2.30
C THR A 173 4.38 5.57 -1.65
N LEU A 174 4.83 6.60 -0.92
CA LEU A 174 6.09 6.57 -0.18
C LEU A 174 6.06 5.50 0.92
N LEU A 175 4.96 5.42 1.68
CA LEU A 175 4.80 4.39 2.72
C LEU A 175 4.84 2.98 2.13
N VAL A 176 4.11 2.72 1.04
CA VAL A 176 4.11 1.41 0.36
C VAL A 176 5.52 1.07 -0.14
N ALA A 177 6.24 2.01 -0.75
CA ALA A 177 7.58 1.78 -1.26
C ALA A 177 8.59 1.43 -0.15
N ILE A 178 8.56 2.16 0.97
CA ILE A 178 9.43 1.92 2.13
C ILE A 178 9.10 0.58 2.78
N ILE A 179 7.83 0.33 3.09
CA ILE A 179 7.39 -0.90 3.74
C ILE A 179 7.69 -2.11 2.84
N SER A 180 7.45 -2.01 1.53
CA SER A 180 7.76 -3.09 0.59
C SER A 180 9.27 -3.36 0.51
N THR A 181 10.11 -2.33 0.53
CA THR A 181 11.58 -2.49 0.58
C THR A 181 12.01 -3.18 1.88
N MET A 182 11.47 -2.77 3.02
CA MET A 182 11.72 -3.40 4.32
C MET A 182 11.36 -4.89 4.30
N PHE A 183 10.17 -5.23 3.81
CA PHE A 183 9.74 -6.62 3.74
C PHE A 183 10.55 -7.44 2.75
N SER A 184 11.04 -6.84 1.66
CA SER A 184 11.97 -7.52 0.75
C SER A 184 13.23 -7.97 1.49
N VAL A 185 13.79 -7.10 2.34
CA VAL A 185 14.97 -7.43 3.17
C VAL A 185 14.66 -8.52 4.20
N ILE A 186 13.54 -8.40 4.90
CA ILE A 186 13.12 -9.37 5.92
C ILE A 186 12.91 -10.76 5.30
N TRP A 187 12.20 -10.82 4.17
CA TRP A 187 11.94 -12.06 3.46
C TRP A 187 13.22 -12.75 2.98
N LEU A 188 14.13 -11.99 2.38
CA LEU A 188 15.40 -12.50 1.90
C LEU A 188 16.25 -13.07 3.02
N ARG A 189 16.42 -12.32 4.10
CA ARG A 189 17.22 -12.79 5.24
C ARG A 189 16.63 -14.06 5.84
N LYS A 190 15.30 -14.12 5.96
CA LYS A 190 14.63 -15.33 6.44
C LYS A 190 14.78 -16.49 5.47
N ALA A 191 14.66 -16.25 4.17
CA ALA A 191 14.82 -17.25 3.13
C ALA A 191 16.22 -17.89 3.14
N TRP A 192 17.24 -17.13 3.53
CA TRP A 192 18.62 -17.62 3.63
C TRP A 192 19.04 -18.03 5.04
N GLY A 193 18.09 -18.21 5.96
CA GLY A 193 18.37 -18.59 7.34
C GLY A 193 19.27 -17.61 8.11
N ARG A 194 19.36 -16.34 7.64
CA ARG A 194 20.21 -15.33 8.27
C ARG A 194 19.47 -14.63 9.41
N PRO A 195 20.12 -14.36 10.56
CA PRO A 195 19.47 -13.71 11.69
C PRO A 195 19.01 -12.30 11.32
N LEU A 196 17.83 -11.93 11.82
CA LEU A 196 17.30 -10.56 11.75
C LEU A 196 17.87 -9.77 12.92
N HIS A 197 18.95 -9.03 12.70
CA HIS A 197 19.50 -8.13 13.71
C HIS A 197 18.56 -6.93 13.94
N LEU A 198 18.58 -6.36 15.14
CA LEU A 198 17.76 -5.22 15.56
C LEU A 198 17.81 -4.05 14.56
N ARG A 199 18.98 -3.79 13.97
CA ARG A 199 19.17 -2.73 12.95
C ARG A 199 18.19 -2.82 11.77
N TYR A 200 17.75 -4.02 11.37
CA TYR A 200 16.80 -4.21 10.26
C TYR A 200 15.37 -3.80 10.63
N TRP A 201 15.11 -3.57 11.91
CA TRP A 201 13.88 -3.01 12.41
C TRP A 201 14.03 -1.53 12.75
N LEU A 202 15.17 -1.13 13.34
CA LEU A 202 15.41 0.26 13.73
C LEU A 202 15.53 1.20 12.53
N VAL A 203 16.21 0.79 11.45
CA VAL A 203 16.35 1.65 10.25
C VAL A 203 14.99 1.92 9.60
N PRO A 204 14.14 0.91 9.28
CA PRO A 204 12.80 1.18 8.76
C PRO A 204 11.92 1.98 9.72
N LEU A 205 12.01 1.75 11.03
CA LEU A 205 11.28 2.54 12.02
C LEU A 205 11.71 4.00 11.99
N ALA A 206 13.01 4.27 11.96
CA ALA A 206 13.53 5.64 11.86
C ALA A 206 13.07 6.33 10.56
N VAL A 207 13.06 5.59 9.45
CA VAL A 207 12.54 6.12 8.17
C VAL A 207 11.05 6.38 8.24
N LEU A 208 10.25 5.50 8.85
CA LEU A 208 8.81 5.73 9.05
C LEU A 208 8.53 6.93 9.95
N LEU A 209 9.31 7.11 11.02
CA LEU A 209 9.22 8.30 11.86
C LEU A 209 9.58 9.58 11.08
N LEU A 210 10.64 9.54 10.28
CA LEU A 210 11.00 10.66 9.42
C LEU A 210 9.88 11.00 8.42
N VAL A 211 9.25 9.98 7.81
CA VAL A 211 8.08 10.18 6.94
C VAL A 211 6.91 10.79 7.69
N ALA A 212 6.66 10.38 8.92
CA ALA A 212 5.62 10.96 9.76
C ALA A 212 5.89 12.44 10.04
N VAL A 213 7.13 12.80 10.41
CA VAL A 213 7.56 14.19 10.63
C VAL A 213 7.43 15.02 9.35
N ILE A 214 7.91 14.51 8.21
CA ILE A 214 7.76 15.21 6.92
C ILE A 214 6.26 15.37 6.57
N SER A 215 5.44 14.36 6.81
CA SER A 215 4.00 14.43 6.57
C SER A 215 3.31 15.46 7.45
N ALA A 216 3.72 15.59 8.71
CA ALA A 216 3.23 16.60 9.62
C ALA A 216 3.65 18.01 9.18
N ALA A 217 4.92 18.18 8.79
CA ALA A 217 5.43 19.47 8.28
C ALA A 217 4.70 19.92 7.00
N LEU A 218 4.52 19.01 6.04
CA LEU A 218 3.76 19.30 4.82
C LEU A 218 2.28 19.62 5.10
N MET A 219 1.71 19.02 6.13
CA MET A 219 0.35 19.35 6.55
C MET A 219 0.27 20.76 7.10
N LEU A 220 1.23 21.17 7.97
CA LEU A 220 1.29 22.53 8.50
C LEU A 220 1.46 23.56 7.39
N GLU A 221 2.37 23.33 6.44
CA GLU A 221 2.55 24.20 5.29
C GLU A 221 1.26 24.38 4.48
N ARG A 222 0.49 23.31 4.29
CA ARG A 222 -0.81 23.38 3.61
C ARG A 222 -1.84 24.21 4.36
N LEU A 223 -1.90 24.05 5.69
CA LEU A 223 -2.80 24.82 6.53
C LEU A 223 -2.43 26.31 6.50
N ASP A 224 -1.13 26.63 6.55
CA ASP A 224 -0.63 28.00 6.43
C ASP A 224 -0.98 28.62 5.08
N LEU A 225 -0.79 27.89 3.96
CA LEU A 225 -1.19 28.35 2.63
C LEU A 225 -2.70 28.62 2.50
N MET A 226 -3.53 27.90 3.26
CA MET A 226 -4.97 28.12 3.32
C MET A 226 -5.38 29.18 4.35
N GLY A 227 -4.43 29.74 5.11
CA GLY A 227 -4.70 30.68 6.21
C GLY A 227 -5.48 30.04 7.37
N LEU A 228 -5.34 28.72 7.57
CA LEU A 228 -6.04 27.96 8.59
C LEU A 228 -5.14 27.68 9.79
N ASP A 229 -5.69 27.90 10.98
CA ASP A 229 -5.05 27.50 12.23
C ASP A 229 -4.91 25.96 12.28
N PRO A 230 -3.73 25.42 12.65
CA PRO A 230 -3.54 23.98 12.85
C PRO A 230 -4.57 23.32 13.78
N MET A 231 -5.04 24.04 14.81
CA MET A 231 -6.09 23.53 15.71
C MET A 231 -7.42 23.27 15.01
N LEU A 232 -7.76 24.08 13.99
CA LEU A 232 -8.97 23.84 13.18
C LEU A 232 -8.93 22.49 12.48
N SER A 233 -7.75 22.00 12.09
CA SER A 233 -7.62 20.69 11.49
C SER A 233 -7.94 19.55 12.46
N ILE A 234 -7.69 19.73 13.75
CA ILE A 234 -8.00 18.73 14.78
C ILE A 234 -9.49 18.72 15.10
N GLU A 235 -10.12 19.89 15.13
CA GLU A 235 -11.52 20.03 15.56
C GLU A 235 -12.52 19.85 14.42
N TYR A 236 -12.15 20.27 13.20
CA TYR A 236 -13.08 20.37 12.07
C TYR A 236 -12.68 19.54 10.83
N SER A 237 -11.60 18.73 10.89
CA SER A 237 -11.29 17.80 9.80
C SER A 237 -12.38 16.74 9.66
N GLY A 238 -12.49 16.15 8.47
CA GLY A 238 -13.38 15.00 8.28
C GLY A 238 -13.12 13.84 9.26
N TYR A 239 -11.89 13.72 9.77
CA TYR A 239 -11.50 12.70 10.77
C TYR A 239 -12.01 13.05 12.19
N ALA A 240 -12.10 14.33 12.51
CA ALA A 240 -12.59 14.82 13.79
C ALA A 240 -14.07 14.50 14.03
N TYR A 241 -14.81 14.28 12.96
CA TYR A 241 -16.19 13.81 13.04
C TYR A 241 -16.31 12.47 13.76
N THR A 242 -15.33 11.59 13.60
CA THR A 242 -15.34 10.24 14.14
C THR A 242 -14.41 10.04 15.35
N VAL A 243 -13.30 10.77 15.40
CA VAL A 243 -12.28 10.63 16.45
C VAL A 243 -11.78 12.00 16.87
N ARG A 244 -11.84 12.30 18.15
CA ARG A 244 -11.40 13.57 18.75
C ARG A 244 -10.28 13.35 19.78
N PRO A 245 -9.49 14.40 20.09
CA PRO A 245 -8.63 14.37 21.27
C PRO A 245 -9.47 14.13 22.53
N SER A 246 -8.93 13.42 23.51
CA SER A 246 -9.50 13.42 24.85
C SER A 246 -9.52 14.85 25.41
N SER A 247 -10.46 15.15 26.30
CA SER A 247 -10.65 16.52 26.84
C SER A 247 -9.37 17.12 27.43
N GLY A 248 -8.57 16.32 28.15
CA GLY A 248 -7.29 16.76 28.70
C GLY A 248 -6.23 17.02 27.61
N THR A 249 -6.23 16.20 26.56
CA THR A 249 -5.33 16.36 25.42
C THR A 249 -5.70 17.58 24.59
N LEU A 250 -6.98 17.83 24.38
CA LEU A 250 -7.45 19.00 23.64
C LEU A 250 -7.03 20.29 24.36
N LEU A 251 -7.23 20.37 25.67
CA LEU A 251 -6.80 21.52 26.48
C LEU A 251 -5.29 21.74 26.34
N TRP A 252 -4.49 20.67 26.48
CA TRP A 252 -3.03 20.76 26.35
C TRP A 252 -2.60 21.21 24.94
N LEU A 253 -3.24 20.70 23.90
CA LEU A 253 -2.95 21.09 22.51
C LEU A 253 -3.29 22.56 22.27
N THR A 254 -4.42 23.06 22.82
CA THR A 254 -4.83 24.48 22.71
C THR A 254 -3.82 25.39 23.39
N GLU A 255 -3.32 25.01 24.56
CA GLU A 255 -2.32 25.81 25.31
C GLU A 255 -0.94 25.81 24.62
N HIS A 256 -0.63 24.81 23.78
CA HIS A 256 0.69 24.63 23.19
C HIS A 256 0.70 24.70 21.65
N SER A 257 -0.42 25.07 21.01
CA SER A 257 -0.53 25.12 19.54
C SER A 257 0.57 25.96 18.89
N ASP A 258 0.84 27.15 19.43
CA ASP A 258 1.86 28.06 18.90
C ASP A 258 3.29 27.57 19.16
N SER A 259 3.51 26.93 20.31
CA SER A 259 4.85 26.48 20.72
C SER A 259 5.25 25.10 20.14
N ALA A 260 4.27 24.26 19.77
CA ALA A 260 4.49 22.90 19.33
C ALA A 260 3.61 22.49 18.13
N PRO A 261 3.60 23.24 17.02
CA PRO A 261 2.70 22.98 15.88
C PRO A 261 2.90 21.58 15.25
N LEU A 262 4.13 21.05 15.30
CA LEU A 262 4.39 19.69 14.83
C LEU A 262 3.68 18.61 15.66
N LEU A 263 3.46 18.83 16.96
CA LEU A 263 2.70 17.90 17.79
C LEU A 263 1.20 17.99 17.46
N VAL A 264 0.68 19.17 17.18
CA VAL A 264 -0.69 19.36 16.68
C VAL A 264 -0.90 18.60 15.38
N ALA A 265 -0.01 18.79 14.39
CA ALA A 265 -0.06 18.05 13.13
C ALA A 265 0.14 16.53 13.33
N GLY A 266 1.00 16.13 14.27
CA GLY A 266 1.17 14.72 14.65
C GLY A 266 -0.10 14.12 15.22
N PHE A 267 -0.89 14.91 15.96
CA PHE A 267 -2.18 14.46 16.46
C PHE A 267 -3.21 14.26 15.33
N SER A 268 -3.24 15.13 14.33
CA SER A 268 -4.08 14.93 13.14
C SER A 268 -3.71 13.65 12.38
N LEU A 269 -2.41 13.29 12.34
CA LEU A 269 -2.01 11.98 11.80
C LEU A 269 -2.51 10.81 12.66
N LEU A 270 -2.58 10.98 13.97
CA LEU A 270 -3.14 9.96 14.87
C LEU A 270 -4.65 9.76 14.62
N GLN A 271 -5.40 10.87 14.46
CA GLN A 271 -6.81 10.81 14.03
C GLN A 271 -6.94 10.08 12.70
N TYR A 272 -6.10 10.41 11.70
CA TYR A 272 -6.06 9.74 10.41
C TYR A 272 -5.81 8.22 10.53
N VAL A 273 -5.01 7.76 11.47
CA VAL A 273 -4.74 6.33 11.67
C VAL A 273 -5.96 5.61 12.24
N TYR A 274 -6.70 6.23 13.15
CA TYR A 274 -7.74 5.54 13.91
C TYR A 274 -9.18 5.78 13.42
N HIS A 275 -9.43 6.81 12.62
CA HIS A 275 -10.80 7.12 12.15
C HIS A 275 -11.43 6.01 11.31
N GLY A 276 -10.62 5.24 10.56
CA GLY A 276 -11.11 4.33 9.52
C GLY A 276 -12.07 3.24 10.03
N LEU A 277 -11.94 2.78 11.27
CA LEU A 277 -12.86 1.81 11.86
C LEU A 277 -14.24 2.44 12.13
N PHE A 278 -14.26 3.70 12.58
CA PHE A 278 -15.49 4.46 12.82
C PHE A 278 -16.19 4.79 11.50
N GLU A 279 -15.42 5.18 10.49
CA GLU A 279 -15.93 5.39 9.14
C GLU A 279 -16.57 4.12 8.57
N PHE A 280 -15.91 2.97 8.75
CA PHE A 280 -16.50 1.69 8.37
C PHE A 280 -17.83 1.45 9.09
N SER A 281 -17.91 1.79 10.38
CA SER A 281 -19.17 1.65 11.14
C SER A 281 -20.28 2.55 10.61
N LEU A 282 -19.95 3.78 10.21
CA LEU A 282 -20.91 4.69 9.57
C LEU A 282 -21.44 4.09 8.26
N PHE A 283 -20.55 3.68 7.36
CA PHE A 283 -20.93 3.05 6.10
C PHE A 283 -21.78 1.79 6.32
N ALA A 284 -21.46 0.98 7.32
CA ALA A 284 -22.22 -0.26 7.59
C ALA A 284 -23.60 -0.01 8.20
N GLN A 285 -23.90 1.20 8.64
CA GLN A 285 -25.22 1.60 9.15
C GLN A 285 -26.07 2.34 8.11
N GLU A 286 -25.42 2.90 7.07
CA GLU A 286 -26.13 3.59 5.99
C GLU A 286 -26.84 2.57 5.08
N PRO A 287 -28.12 2.78 4.77
CA PRO A 287 -28.85 1.91 3.85
C PRO A 287 -28.45 2.23 2.40
N PHE A 288 -27.35 1.66 1.93
CA PHE A 288 -26.98 1.74 0.51
C PHE A 288 -28.04 1.04 -0.34
N VAL A 289 -28.53 1.71 -1.36
CA VAL A 289 -29.56 1.19 -2.25
C VAL A 289 -28.99 0.10 -3.16
N GLU A 290 -27.73 0.22 -3.56
CA GLU A 290 -27.06 -0.74 -4.44
C GLU A 290 -25.58 -0.91 -4.07
N HIS A 291 -25.13 -2.18 -4.08
CA HIS A 291 -23.72 -2.52 -3.97
C HIS A 291 -23.09 -2.61 -5.37
N THR A 292 -21.83 -2.20 -5.49
CA THR A 292 -21.19 -2.01 -6.80
C THR A 292 -20.60 -3.29 -7.40
N GLY A 293 -20.70 -4.43 -6.71
CA GLY A 293 -20.31 -5.73 -7.23
C GLY A 293 -18.82 -5.89 -7.55
N GLY A 294 -17.94 -5.11 -6.92
CA GLY A 294 -16.50 -5.18 -7.11
C GLY A 294 -15.90 -3.97 -7.83
N SER A 295 -16.71 -3.01 -8.27
CA SER A 295 -16.22 -1.88 -9.08
C SER A 295 -15.30 -0.94 -8.30
N VAL A 296 -15.49 -0.83 -6.99
CA VAL A 296 -14.64 -0.03 -6.09
C VAL A 296 -13.30 -0.74 -5.85
N THR A 297 -13.34 -1.97 -5.39
CA THR A 297 -12.13 -2.75 -5.08
C THR A 297 -11.28 -3.04 -6.32
N PHE A 298 -11.92 -3.30 -7.45
CA PHE A 298 -11.26 -3.67 -8.72
C PHE A 298 -11.20 -2.51 -9.72
N TRP A 299 -11.20 -1.26 -9.24
CA TRP A 299 -11.17 -0.07 -10.09
C TRP A 299 -10.01 -0.07 -11.10
N LEU A 300 -8.82 -0.58 -10.75
CA LEU A 300 -7.67 -0.61 -11.65
C LEU A 300 -7.85 -1.57 -12.84
N PRO A 301 -8.27 -2.83 -12.67
CA PRO A 301 -8.69 -3.67 -13.79
C PRO A 301 -9.76 -3.02 -14.66
N LEU A 302 -10.78 -2.41 -14.08
CA LEU A 302 -11.83 -1.71 -14.82
C LEU A 302 -11.27 -0.53 -15.61
N LYS A 303 -10.41 0.27 -14.99
CA LYS A 303 -9.73 1.39 -15.66
C LYS A 303 -8.88 0.91 -16.85
N LEU A 304 -8.15 -0.20 -16.69
CA LEU A 304 -7.38 -0.77 -17.79
C LEU A 304 -8.27 -1.27 -18.92
N LEU A 305 -9.41 -1.89 -18.61
CA LEU A 305 -10.39 -2.34 -19.60
C LEU A 305 -11.06 -1.16 -20.31
N ASN A 306 -11.35 -0.06 -19.62
CA ASN A 306 -11.90 1.15 -20.22
C ASN A 306 -10.88 1.83 -21.17
N VAL A 307 -9.58 1.80 -20.86
CA VAL A 307 -8.53 2.24 -21.80
C VAL A 307 -8.55 1.39 -23.09
N LEU A 308 -8.97 0.12 -23.01
CA LEU A 308 -9.20 -0.76 -24.17
C LEU A 308 -10.57 -0.55 -24.85
N GLN A 309 -11.28 0.55 -24.50
CA GLN A 309 -12.57 0.96 -25.06
C GLN A 309 -13.74 0.00 -24.78
N LEU A 310 -13.64 -0.80 -23.72
CA LEU A 310 -14.72 -1.72 -23.33
C LEU A 310 -15.88 -1.02 -22.59
N ASN A 311 -15.75 0.30 -22.30
CA ASN A 311 -16.78 1.17 -21.73
C ASN A 311 -17.54 0.54 -20.54
N LEU A 312 -16.81 -0.13 -19.68
CA LEU A 312 -17.33 -0.63 -18.42
C LEU A 312 -17.54 0.56 -17.49
N GLY A 313 -18.73 0.75 -16.96
CA GLY A 313 -19.11 1.93 -16.19
C GLY A 313 -18.07 2.35 -15.16
N THR A 314 -18.00 3.63 -14.88
CA THR A 314 -17.21 4.19 -13.77
C THR A 314 -18.04 4.20 -12.50
N VAL A 315 -17.41 3.99 -11.38
CA VAL A 315 -18.05 4.13 -10.07
C VAL A 315 -18.17 5.61 -9.76
N ASP A 316 -19.37 6.06 -9.52
CA ASP A 316 -19.64 7.36 -8.93
C ASP A 316 -19.61 7.23 -7.41
N PHE A 317 -18.49 7.62 -6.81
CA PHE A 317 -18.30 7.55 -5.36
C PHE A 317 -19.22 8.54 -4.61
N GLU A 318 -19.52 9.68 -5.21
CA GLU A 318 -20.39 10.69 -4.61
C GLU A 318 -21.81 10.12 -4.41
N SER A 319 -22.32 9.40 -5.41
CA SER A 319 -23.63 8.75 -5.31
C SER A 319 -23.68 7.63 -4.26
N ILE A 320 -22.52 6.99 -3.94
CA ILE A 320 -22.45 5.88 -3.00
C ILE A 320 -22.09 6.36 -1.58
N ALA A 321 -21.06 7.20 -1.45
CA ALA A 321 -20.51 7.65 -0.17
C ALA A 321 -21.09 8.99 0.30
N GLY A 322 -21.79 9.72 -0.59
CA GLY A 322 -22.38 11.02 -0.29
C GLY A 322 -21.32 12.00 0.26
N TRP A 323 -21.69 12.74 1.30
CA TRP A 323 -20.82 13.74 1.92
C TRP A 323 -19.52 13.17 2.57
N ARG A 324 -19.39 11.85 2.63
CA ARG A 324 -18.17 11.15 3.12
C ARG A 324 -17.21 10.77 2.00
N GLU A 325 -17.42 11.26 0.79
CA GLU A 325 -16.51 11.06 -0.32
C GLU A 325 -15.08 11.52 0.04
N GLY A 326 -14.09 10.74 -0.38
CA GLY A 326 -12.66 11.03 -0.14
C GLY A 326 -12.18 10.76 1.29
N ILE A 327 -13.05 10.32 2.20
CA ILE A 327 -12.64 9.91 3.55
C ILE A 327 -12.26 8.44 3.53
N PHE A 328 -11.03 8.17 3.95
CA PHE A 328 -10.52 6.81 3.97
C PHE A 328 -11.23 5.97 5.02
N THR A 329 -11.70 4.80 4.60
CA THR A 329 -12.11 3.71 5.49
C THR A 329 -10.95 2.73 5.67
N THR A 330 -11.10 1.72 6.54
CA THR A 330 -10.17 0.60 6.62
C THR A 330 -10.11 -0.15 5.28
N PHE A 331 -9.23 -1.15 5.15
CA PHE A 331 -9.20 -2.03 3.98
C PHE A 331 -10.59 -2.61 3.62
N LEU A 332 -11.43 -2.82 4.62
CA LEU A 332 -12.75 -3.46 4.45
C LEU A 332 -13.84 -2.51 3.96
N GLY A 333 -13.66 -1.19 4.04
CA GLY A 333 -14.68 -0.23 3.61
C GLY A 333 -15.09 -0.36 2.15
N PRO A 334 -14.15 -0.23 1.20
CA PRO A 334 -14.43 -0.44 -0.21
C PRO A 334 -15.01 -1.81 -0.54
N LEU A 335 -14.54 -2.87 0.12
CA LEU A 335 -15.11 -4.21 -0.02
C LEU A 335 -16.56 -4.27 0.50
N TYR A 336 -16.90 -3.50 1.53
CA TYR A 336 -18.27 -3.41 2.02
C TYR A 336 -19.16 -2.67 1.01
N LEU A 337 -18.67 -1.59 0.41
CA LEU A 337 -19.41 -0.89 -0.66
C LEU A 337 -19.68 -1.81 -1.85
N ASP A 338 -18.76 -2.72 -2.16
CA ASP A 338 -18.94 -3.67 -3.25
C ASP A 338 -19.90 -4.83 -2.89
N PHE A 339 -19.77 -5.39 -1.70
CA PHE A 339 -20.35 -6.71 -1.38
C PHE A 339 -21.31 -6.73 -0.18
N GLY A 340 -21.46 -5.62 0.55
CA GLY A 340 -22.37 -5.49 1.68
C GLY A 340 -22.24 -6.60 2.71
N GLY A 341 -23.33 -7.26 3.06
CA GLY A 341 -23.36 -8.38 4.01
C GLY A 341 -22.54 -9.60 3.59
N LEU A 342 -22.16 -9.72 2.31
CA LEU A 342 -21.27 -10.77 1.82
C LEU A 342 -19.79 -10.46 2.05
N LEU A 343 -19.47 -9.32 2.68
CA LEU A 343 -18.10 -8.88 2.97
C LEU A 343 -17.18 -9.98 3.54
N PRO A 344 -17.58 -10.82 4.54
CA PRO A 344 -16.66 -11.84 5.06
C PRO A 344 -16.26 -12.89 4.02
N VAL A 345 -17.18 -13.26 3.12
CA VAL A 345 -16.93 -14.22 2.03
C VAL A 345 -16.01 -13.59 0.98
N ALA A 346 -16.31 -12.36 0.55
CA ALA A 346 -15.48 -11.61 -0.39
C ALA A 346 -14.06 -11.41 0.15
N ALA A 347 -13.93 -11.04 1.42
CA ALA A 347 -12.65 -10.87 2.12
C ALA A 347 -11.84 -12.18 2.14
N PHE A 348 -12.48 -13.32 2.44
CA PHE A 348 -11.82 -14.62 2.37
C PHE A 348 -11.31 -14.94 0.97
N LEU A 349 -12.18 -14.83 -0.05
CA LEU A 349 -11.83 -15.15 -1.42
C LEU A 349 -10.73 -14.24 -1.97
N LEU A 350 -10.79 -12.93 -1.68
CA LEU A 350 -9.77 -11.97 -2.08
C LEU A 350 -8.41 -12.31 -1.45
N PHE A 351 -8.37 -12.53 -0.14
CA PHE A 351 -7.11 -12.83 0.55
C PHE A 351 -6.58 -14.25 0.25
N LEU A 352 -7.46 -15.18 -0.09
CA LEU A 352 -7.07 -16.47 -0.65
C LEU A 352 -6.37 -16.27 -2.00
N ALA A 353 -6.99 -15.51 -2.91
CA ALA A 353 -6.42 -15.22 -4.23
C ALA A 353 -5.08 -14.48 -4.13
N LEU A 354 -4.99 -13.45 -3.28
CA LEU A 354 -3.74 -12.74 -3.00
C LEU A 354 -2.69 -13.64 -2.32
N GLY A 355 -3.10 -14.59 -1.52
CA GLY A 355 -2.22 -15.52 -0.81
C GLY A 355 -1.60 -16.60 -1.70
N LEU A 356 -2.26 -17.02 -2.78
CA LEU A 356 -1.79 -18.10 -3.64
C LEU A 356 -0.41 -17.83 -4.29
N PRO A 357 -0.15 -16.67 -4.94
CA PRO A 357 1.19 -16.37 -5.44
C PRO A 357 2.23 -16.25 -4.33
N ALA A 358 1.86 -15.65 -3.20
CA ALA A 358 2.76 -15.48 -2.07
C ALA A 358 3.20 -16.82 -1.45
N ALA A 359 2.35 -17.84 -1.50
CA ALA A 359 2.68 -19.17 -1.02
C ALA A 359 3.77 -19.84 -1.88
N ALA A 360 3.91 -19.46 -3.16
CA ALA A 360 4.95 -19.98 -4.04
C ALA A 360 6.37 -19.46 -3.70
N LEU A 361 6.49 -18.30 -3.04
CA LEU A 361 7.79 -17.80 -2.55
C LEU A 361 8.42 -18.75 -1.55
N HIS A 362 7.63 -19.37 -0.67
CA HIS A 362 8.13 -20.36 0.30
C HIS A 362 8.76 -21.60 -0.34
N ARG A 363 8.51 -21.83 -1.64
CA ARG A 363 9.13 -22.91 -2.42
C ARG A 363 10.36 -22.44 -3.20
N GLY A 364 11.02 -21.36 -2.74
CA GLY A 364 12.25 -20.86 -3.35
C GLY A 364 12.07 -20.01 -4.60
N ARG A 365 10.85 -19.58 -4.93
CA ARG A 365 10.60 -18.73 -6.10
C ARG A 365 10.88 -17.24 -5.77
N LEU A 366 12.15 -16.86 -5.66
CA LEU A 366 12.58 -15.48 -5.39
C LEU A 366 11.98 -14.43 -6.33
N ALA A 367 11.54 -14.85 -7.52
CA ALA A 367 10.82 -14.02 -8.47
C ALA A 367 9.55 -13.35 -7.88
N LEU A 368 8.94 -13.96 -6.87
CA LEU A 368 7.72 -13.46 -6.22
C LEU A 368 8.01 -12.58 -5.00
N LEU A 369 9.27 -12.27 -4.72
CA LEU A 369 9.67 -11.42 -3.60
C LEU A 369 8.99 -10.04 -3.63
N PRO A 370 8.96 -9.29 -4.75
CA PRO A 370 8.26 -8.01 -4.83
C PRO A 370 6.77 -8.13 -4.49
N TYR A 371 6.10 -9.13 -5.06
CA TYR A 371 4.69 -9.40 -4.79
C TYR A 371 4.41 -9.63 -3.29
N CYS A 372 5.21 -10.50 -2.66
CA CYS A 372 5.05 -10.79 -1.24
C CYS A 372 5.32 -9.57 -0.36
N SER A 373 6.24 -8.70 -0.78
CA SER A 373 6.57 -7.48 -0.05
C SER A 373 5.42 -6.47 -0.09
N VAL A 374 4.77 -6.28 -1.25
CA VAL A 374 3.55 -5.46 -1.37
C VAL A 374 2.40 -6.07 -0.57
N LEU A 375 2.19 -7.38 -0.66
CA LEU A 375 1.14 -8.05 0.13
C LEU A 375 1.35 -7.83 1.63
N CYS A 376 2.59 -7.83 2.12
CA CYS A 376 2.88 -7.49 3.51
C CYS A 376 2.59 -6.01 3.81
N ALA A 377 2.86 -5.09 2.88
CA ALA A 377 2.49 -3.69 3.04
C ALA A 377 0.97 -3.50 3.11
N LEU A 378 0.20 -4.21 2.27
CA LEU A 378 -1.26 -4.26 2.37
C LEU A 378 -1.73 -4.75 3.75
N CYS A 379 -1.10 -5.80 4.28
CA CYS A 379 -1.43 -6.33 5.60
C CYS A 379 -1.10 -5.36 6.75
N VAL A 380 -0.02 -4.60 6.63
CA VAL A 380 0.38 -3.61 7.66
C VAL A 380 -0.51 -2.38 7.64
N LEU A 381 -0.94 -1.94 6.46
CA LEU A 381 -1.81 -0.76 6.32
C LEU A 381 -3.30 -1.10 6.37
N PHE A 382 -3.65 -2.38 6.53
CA PHE A 382 -5.03 -2.89 6.54
C PHE A 382 -6.01 -2.12 7.43
N PRO A 383 -5.70 -1.76 8.69
CA PRO A 383 -6.65 -1.05 9.53
C PRO A 383 -6.78 0.44 9.20
N VAL A 384 -5.89 0.98 8.37
CA VAL A 384 -5.82 2.42 8.08
C VAL A 384 -6.44 2.76 6.72
N VAL A 385 -6.09 1.97 5.68
CA VAL A 385 -6.47 2.29 4.30
C VAL A 385 -6.56 1.04 3.44
N ASN A 386 -7.48 1.06 2.47
CA ASN A 386 -7.48 0.08 1.39
C ASN A 386 -6.50 0.54 0.29
N LEU A 387 -5.43 -0.20 0.12
CA LEU A 387 -4.46 0.08 -0.93
C LEU A 387 -4.86 -0.49 -2.30
N LEU A 388 -5.89 -1.35 -2.37
CA LEU A 388 -6.35 -1.90 -3.66
C LEU A 388 -7.22 -0.92 -4.43
N ASP A 389 -7.92 -0.02 -3.73
CA ASP A 389 -8.73 1.04 -4.34
C ASP A 389 -7.91 2.29 -4.67
N SER A 390 -6.62 2.29 -4.37
CA SER A 390 -5.72 3.41 -4.59
C SER A 390 -4.61 3.10 -5.59
N ALA A 391 -4.16 4.12 -6.32
CA ALA A 391 -3.02 4.02 -7.22
C ALA A 391 -1.73 3.59 -6.48
N SER A 392 -1.59 3.98 -5.20
CA SER A 392 -0.42 3.70 -4.36
C SER A 392 -0.18 2.23 -4.08
N GLY A 393 -1.22 1.41 -4.07
CA GLY A 393 -1.12 -0.02 -3.79
C GLY A 393 -1.47 -0.89 -4.99
N ALA A 394 -2.52 -0.54 -5.75
CA ALA A 394 -2.97 -1.34 -6.89
C ALA A 394 -1.91 -1.43 -8.00
N TYR A 395 -1.29 -0.31 -8.40
CA TYR A 395 -0.23 -0.34 -9.41
C TYR A 395 1.01 -1.14 -8.96
N PRO A 396 1.59 -0.94 -7.76
CA PRO A 396 2.68 -1.80 -7.28
C PRO A 396 2.30 -3.28 -7.21
N LEU A 397 1.09 -3.62 -6.79
CA LEU A 397 0.64 -5.02 -6.73
C LEU A 397 0.63 -5.65 -8.13
N VAL A 398 -0.01 -5.01 -9.10
CA VAL A 398 -0.07 -5.50 -10.49
C VAL A 398 1.31 -5.51 -11.13
N ALA A 399 2.11 -4.44 -10.96
CA ALA A 399 3.47 -4.36 -11.46
C ALA A 399 4.37 -5.49 -10.91
N SER A 400 4.19 -5.86 -9.63
CA SER A 400 4.96 -6.94 -9.00
C SER A 400 4.75 -8.30 -9.69
N MET A 401 3.60 -8.53 -10.33
CA MET A 401 3.29 -9.75 -11.07
C MET A 401 4.09 -9.86 -12.37
N ILE A 402 4.64 -8.76 -12.88
CA ILE A 402 5.48 -8.74 -14.09
C ILE A 402 6.92 -9.21 -13.77
N VAL A 403 7.41 -8.99 -12.54
CA VAL A 403 8.80 -9.26 -12.15
C VAL A 403 9.26 -10.70 -12.40
N PRO A 404 8.45 -11.75 -12.19
CA PRO A 404 8.82 -13.12 -12.50
C PRO A 404 9.23 -13.35 -13.95
N TRP A 405 8.65 -12.59 -14.88
CA TRP A 405 8.95 -12.69 -16.31
C TRP A 405 10.27 -12.00 -16.68
N LEU A 406 10.63 -10.94 -15.94
CA LEU A 406 11.83 -10.15 -16.21
C LEU A 406 13.12 -10.93 -15.93
N GLY A 407 13.10 -11.83 -14.94
CA GLY A 407 14.27 -12.61 -14.53
C GLY A 407 14.41 -13.98 -15.19
N ARG A 408 13.46 -14.40 -16.06
CA ARG A 408 13.53 -15.71 -16.72
C ARG A 408 14.72 -15.80 -17.66
N ARG A 409 15.56 -16.83 -17.48
CA ARG A 409 16.60 -17.20 -18.46
C ARG A 409 15.95 -18.05 -19.58
N ARG A 410 16.08 -17.62 -20.83
CA ARG A 410 15.71 -18.43 -22.00
C ARG A 410 16.73 -19.56 -22.14
N GLY A 411 16.30 -20.81 -22.14
CA GLY A 411 17.06 -21.93 -22.69
C GLY A 411 17.81 -22.83 -21.72
N GLN A 412 17.73 -22.68 -20.40
CA GLN A 412 18.28 -23.67 -19.47
C GLN A 412 17.17 -24.29 -18.62
N VAL A 413 16.58 -25.36 -19.13
CA VAL A 413 15.95 -26.39 -18.29
C VAL A 413 17.11 -27.18 -17.67
N GLN A 414 17.69 -26.70 -16.60
CA GLN A 414 18.53 -27.56 -15.77
C GLN A 414 17.58 -28.51 -15.03
N CYS A 415 17.56 -29.77 -15.42
CA CYS A 415 17.20 -30.86 -14.53
C CYS A 415 18.27 -30.91 -13.43
N ASN A 416 18.24 -29.97 -12.51
CA ASN A 416 19.04 -30.10 -11.31
C ASN A 416 18.26 -30.97 -10.36
N GLU A 417 18.87 -32.07 -9.99
CA GLU A 417 18.50 -32.83 -8.82
C GLU A 417 18.21 -31.85 -7.64
N PRO A 418 17.17 -32.11 -6.85
CA PRO A 418 16.86 -31.26 -5.71
C PRO A 418 18.09 -31.26 -4.79
N THR A 419 18.76 -30.12 -4.69
CA THR A 419 19.66 -29.90 -3.56
C THR A 419 18.78 -30.00 -2.33
N PRO A 420 18.94 -31.07 -1.54
CA PRO A 420 18.13 -31.22 -0.35
C PRO A 420 18.47 -30.12 0.63
N ASP A 421 17.46 -29.60 1.29
CA ASP A 421 17.52 -29.05 2.64
C ASP A 421 17.98 -27.61 2.90
N ARG A 422 18.14 -26.73 1.91
CA ARG A 422 18.35 -25.30 2.25
C ARG A 422 17.10 -24.53 2.74
N TRP A 423 15.92 -25.13 2.59
CA TRP A 423 14.64 -24.47 2.89
C TRP A 423 13.85 -25.09 4.04
N GLN A 424 14.42 -26.13 4.69
CA GLN A 424 13.83 -26.80 5.84
C GLN A 424 14.53 -26.34 7.13
N ALA A 425 14.41 -25.05 7.46
CA ALA A 425 14.65 -24.63 8.84
C ALA A 425 13.29 -24.38 9.51
N PRO A 426 13.11 -24.74 10.81
CA PRO A 426 11.87 -24.78 11.53
C PRO A 426 11.15 -23.42 11.68
#